data_a2c04ac17422888c6ce0551baaa583fb
#
_entry.id   a2c04ac17422888c6ce0551baaa583fb
#
_cell.length_a   1.000
_cell.length_b   1.000
_cell.length_c   1.000
_cell.angle_alpha   90.00
_cell.angle_beta   90.00
_cell.angle_gamma   90.00
#
_symmetry.space_group_name_H-M   'P 1'
#
loop_
_entity.id
_entity.type
_entity.pdbx_description
1 polymer ?
#
loop_
_entity_poly.entity_id
_entity_poly.type
_entity_poly.pdbx_seq_one_letter_code
_entity_poly.pdbx_strand_id
1 'polypeptide(L)'
;MAAQACRYTVRDVGFADLGNERYTFLCFVDDQVPSARVEQLGQAAAVLFSDANVWFQLVNLAKGEHPQAKRLAKRKPGVPVGLLLSPDGELAWPLNFPATKPDNPEWSFLASVVSSPARDELIKKLIPAYAVILFVEGTDAAQTKRARSAVDDAIKAITPLLPQMPKPVDHPPEVVVVPAQRVAGESVLLWSLGLDAEPVPEPQAVVLMGRGRRVGQPLRGGLVTRTALQEALAVVGQDCECGLDRVWMQGEQFPLSWGRAERTAAYAQLGFDPDNPQVKAEISRIISRGPNSRPSGATRTASSNFDQLALGYSEEIIEIDTQPAVPAEPPAVKEVIMEPETEAKPEAVEPESTALGQARTIWWTLAVIAAVTLAGGGLLLLRRSGH
;
A
#
# COMPACT_ATOMS: atom_id res chain seq x y z
N MET A 1 -21.99 22.01 -20.38
CA MET A 1 -21.44 21.84 -19.01
C MET A 1 -20.01 21.37 -19.17
N ALA A 2 -19.02 22.07 -18.65
CA ALA A 2 -17.64 21.58 -18.69
C ALA A 2 -17.56 20.29 -17.88
N ALA A 3 -17.18 19.18 -18.52
CA ALA A 3 -16.86 17.95 -17.81
C ALA A 3 -15.75 18.31 -16.80
N GLN A 4 -16.03 18.22 -15.51
CA GLN A 4 -14.99 18.35 -14.50
C GLN A 4 -14.04 17.18 -14.72
N ALA A 5 -12.87 17.46 -15.30
CA ALA A 5 -11.78 16.48 -15.36
C ALA A 5 -11.51 16.00 -13.95
N CYS A 6 -11.42 14.70 -13.77
CA CYS A 6 -11.12 14.11 -12.47
C CYS A 6 -9.79 14.66 -11.96
N ARG A 7 -9.75 15.00 -10.68
CA ARG A 7 -8.56 15.63 -10.07
C ARG A 7 -7.38 14.67 -9.96
N TYR A 8 -7.65 13.38 -9.86
CA TYR A 8 -6.64 12.34 -9.65
C TYR A 8 -6.77 11.23 -10.69
N THR A 9 -5.63 10.73 -11.14
CA THR A 9 -5.53 9.48 -11.91
C THR A 9 -5.34 8.28 -10.97
N VAL A 10 -5.45 7.06 -11.49
CA VAL A 10 -5.13 5.84 -10.75
C VAL A 10 -3.69 5.86 -10.24
N ARG A 11 -2.75 6.39 -11.06
CA ARG A 11 -1.35 6.61 -10.65
C ARG A 11 -1.26 7.51 -9.42
N ASP A 12 -1.96 8.63 -9.41
CA ASP A 12 -1.95 9.58 -8.31
C ASP A 12 -2.46 8.95 -7.01
N VAL A 13 -3.54 8.17 -7.11
CA VAL A 13 -4.12 7.39 -6.00
C VAL A 13 -3.12 6.40 -5.44
N GLY A 14 -2.28 5.79 -6.29
CA GLY A 14 -1.23 4.86 -5.89
C GLY A 14 -0.19 5.46 -4.94
N PHE A 15 -0.03 6.80 -4.91
CA PHE A 15 0.87 7.49 -3.98
C PHE A 15 0.27 7.76 -2.60
N ALA A 16 -1.06 7.70 -2.45
CA ALA A 16 -1.70 7.97 -1.17
C ALA A 16 -1.58 6.77 -0.22
N ASP A 17 -1.08 7.03 0.99
CA ASP A 17 -1.12 6.06 2.08
C ASP A 17 -2.41 6.24 2.88
N LEU A 18 -3.35 5.35 2.68
CA LEU A 18 -4.64 5.35 3.40
C LEU A 18 -4.58 4.64 4.76
N GLY A 19 -3.40 4.14 5.15
CA GLY A 19 -3.14 3.55 6.47
C GLY A 19 -3.61 2.10 6.66
N ASN A 20 -4.20 1.48 5.64
CA ASN A 20 -4.85 0.16 5.78
C ASN A 20 -3.94 -1.03 5.45
N GLU A 21 -2.66 -0.81 5.10
CA GLU A 21 -1.81 -1.83 4.49
C GLU A 21 -0.45 -1.93 5.17
N ARG A 22 -0.48 -2.20 6.49
CA ARG A 22 0.75 -2.41 7.24
C ARG A 22 1.02 -3.87 7.47
N TYR A 23 2.21 -4.30 7.11
CA TYR A 23 2.74 -5.60 7.50
C TYR A 23 3.01 -5.62 9.00
N THR A 24 2.96 -6.83 9.61
CA THR A 24 3.40 -7.02 10.99
C THR A 24 4.63 -7.91 11.00
N PHE A 25 5.76 -7.39 11.48
CA PHE A 25 6.97 -8.18 11.64
C PHE A 25 7.14 -8.60 13.10
N LEU A 26 6.90 -9.89 13.36
CA LEU A 26 7.12 -10.52 14.66
C LEU A 26 8.54 -11.04 14.74
N CYS A 27 9.33 -10.55 15.69
CA CYS A 27 10.65 -11.06 16.00
C CYS A 27 10.57 -11.91 17.28
N PHE A 28 10.70 -13.22 17.12
CA PHE A 28 10.66 -14.16 18.25
C PHE A 28 12.04 -14.33 18.84
N VAL A 29 12.10 -14.23 20.16
CA VAL A 29 13.27 -14.47 21.00
C VAL A 29 12.89 -15.40 22.15
N ASP A 30 13.88 -15.92 22.88
CA ASP A 30 13.71 -16.63 24.15
C ASP A 30 14.69 -16.10 25.19
N ASP A 31 14.71 -16.69 26.37
CA ASP A 31 15.61 -16.29 27.47
C ASP A 31 17.08 -16.64 27.22
N GLN A 32 17.41 -17.39 26.15
CA GLN A 32 18.77 -17.68 25.73
C GLN A 32 19.38 -16.54 24.89
N VAL A 33 18.54 -15.67 24.33
CA VAL A 33 19.01 -14.51 23.58
C VAL A 33 19.49 -13.44 24.54
N PRO A 34 20.76 -13.00 24.46
CA PRO A 34 21.30 -11.97 25.36
C PRO A 34 20.47 -10.70 25.37
N SER A 35 20.21 -10.10 26.53
CA SER A 35 19.40 -8.88 26.68
C SER A 35 19.94 -7.72 25.84
N ALA A 36 21.24 -7.57 25.72
CA ALA A 36 21.88 -6.57 24.85
C ALA A 36 21.47 -6.74 23.38
N ARG A 37 21.32 -7.98 22.90
CA ARG A 37 20.87 -8.26 21.53
C ARG A 37 19.39 -7.93 21.34
N VAL A 38 18.57 -8.24 22.33
CA VAL A 38 17.15 -7.88 22.34
C VAL A 38 16.96 -6.36 22.26
N GLU A 39 17.76 -5.62 23.03
CA GLU A 39 17.77 -4.16 23.00
C GLU A 39 18.22 -3.60 21.64
N GLN A 40 19.30 -4.15 21.06
CA GLN A 40 19.79 -3.78 19.73
C GLN A 40 18.72 -4.02 18.63
N LEU A 41 17.98 -5.14 18.68
CA LEU A 41 16.85 -5.40 17.78
C LEU A 41 15.77 -4.33 17.93
N GLY A 42 15.40 -3.95 19.15
CA GLY A 42 14.43 -2.91 19.41
C GLY A 42 14.85 -1.54 18.87
N GLN A 43 16.10 -1.15 19.13
CA GLN A 43 16.68 0.12 18.67
C GLN A 43 16.76 0.17 17.13
N ALA A 44 17.26 -0.88 16.50
CA ALA A 44 17.34 -0.96 15.04
C ALA A 44 15.96 -0.94 14.39
N ALA A 45 14.98 -1.63 14.96
CA ALA A 45 13.59 -1.62 14.46
C ALA A 45 12.95 -0.23 14.55
N ALA A 46 13.17 0.48 15.65
CA ALA A 46 12.65 1.84 15.84
C ALA A 46 13.15 2.81 14.75
N VAL A 47 14.38 2.62 14.28
CA VAL A 47 14.96 3.45 13.21
C VAL A 47 14.48 2.99 11.84
N LEU A 48 14.61 1.68 11.53
CA LEU A 48 14.34 1.14 10.19
C LEU A 48 12.86 1.18 9.82
N PHE A 49 11.97 1.04 10.79
CA PHE A 49 10.52 0.97 10.53
C PHE A 49 9.77 2.27 10.83
N SER A 50 10.46 3.35 11.25
CA SER A 50 9.83 4.64 11.54
C SER A 50 9.03 5.20 10.37
N ASP A 51 9.55 5.08 9.16
CA ASP A 51 8.94 5.53 7.92
C ASP A 51 8.49 4.35 7.02
N ALA A 52 8.38 3.14 7.59
CA ALA A 52 8.00 1.95 6.83
C ALA A 52 6.51 1.59 7.01
N ASN A 53 5.96 0.88 6.02
CA ASN A 53 4.65 0.24 6.13
C ASN A 53 4.71 -1.09 6.91
N VAL A 54 5.56 -1.16 7.94
CA VAL A 54 5.80 -2.36 8.76
C VAL A 54 5.69 -2.02 10.25
N TRP A 55 4.86 -2.77 10.97
CA TRP A 55 4.82 -2.79 12.43
C TRP A 55 5.79 -3.82 12.96
N PHE A 56 6.60 -3.42 13.95
CA PHE A 56 7.52 -4.34 14.63
C PHE A 56 6.99 -4.74 15.99
N GLN A 57 7.05 -6.03 16.29
CA GLN A 57 6.76 -6.58 17.61
C GLN A 57 7.80 -7.61 18.01
N LEU A 58 8.42 -7.40 19.15
CA LEU A 58 9.31 -8.37 19.78
C LEU A 58 8.49 -9.31 20.68
N VAL A 59 8.62 -10.61 20.48
CA VAL A 59 7.87 -11.65 21.20
C VAL A 59 8.83 -12.58 21.91
N ASN A 60 8.77 -12.64 23.25
CA ASN A 60 9.55 -13.61 24.03
C ASN A 60 8.73 -14.89 24.25
N LEU A 61 9.16 -15.99 23.61
CA LEU A 61 8.50 -17.30 23.69
C LEU A 61 8.58 -17.96 25.06
N ALA A 62 9.55 -17.58 25.92
CA ALA A 62 9.62 -18.10 27.29
C ALA A 62 8.51 -17.53 28.19
N LYS A 63 7.92 -16.38 27.83
CA LYS A 63 6.85 -15.73 28.60
C LYS A 63 5.46 -16.23 28.26
N GLY A 64 5.29 -17.09 27.26
CA GLY A 64 4.01 -17.67 26.87
C GLY A 64 3.94 -18.01 25.38
N GLU A 65 2.92 -18.80 25.02
CA GLU A 65 2.68 -19.14 23.63
C GLU A 65 2.11 -17.93 22.85
N HIS A 66 2.67 -17.67 21.69
CA HIS A 66 2.11 -16.72 20.74
C HIS A 66 1.38 -17.47 19.61
N PRO A 67 0.14 -17.10 19.25
CA PRO A 67 -0.64 -17.85 18.24
C PRO A 67 0.09 -18.02 16.91
N GLN A 68 0.82 -17.00 16.47
CA GLN A 68 1.56 -17.01 15.21
C GLN A 68 2.85 -17.85 15.25
N ALA A 69 3.38 -18.18 16.44
CA ALA A 69 4.57 -19.04 16.57
C ALA A 69 4.34 -20.42 15.97
N LYS A 70 3.08 -20.91 15.95
CA LYS A 70 2.70 -22.17 15.32
C LYS A 70 3.01 -22.23 13.82
N ARG A 71 3.04 -21.08 13.15
CA ARG A 71 3.43 -20.99 11.72
C ARG A 71 4.92 -21.25 11.48
N LEU A 72 5.76 -21.12 12.52
CA LEU A 72 7.18 -21.44 12.50
C LEU A 72 7.47 -22.92 12.85
N ALA A 73 6.54 -23.63 13.49
CA ALA A 73 6.76 -24.95 14.07
C ALA A 73 7.29 -26.01 13.08
N LYS A 74 6.96 -25.87 11.80
CA LYS A 74 7.46 -26.77 10.75
C LYS A 74 8.96 -26.64 10.48
N ARG A 75 9.61 -25.54 10.86
CA ARG A 75 11.00 -25.23 10.52
C ARG A 75 11.98 -25.36 11.69
N LYS A 76 11.52 -25.47 12.95
CA LYS A 76 12.34 -25.46 14.16
C LYS A 76 13.48 -24.44 14.07
N PRO A 77 13.20 -23.17 13.78
CA PRO A 77 14.24 -22.17 13.63
C PRO A 77 14.90 -21.89 14.98
N GLY A 78 16.20 -21.64 14.96
CA GLY A 78 16.85 -21.03 16.12
C GLY A 78 16.31 -19.63 16.38
N VAL A 79 16.44 -19.12 17.57
CA VAL A 79 16.10 -17.73 17.91
C VAL A 79 17.35 -16.85 17.89
N PRO A 80 17.26 -15.58 17.48
CA PRO A 80 16.08 -14.87 17.01
C PRO A 80 15.62 -15.31 15.63
N VAL A 81 14.29 -15.28 15.39
CA VAL A 81 13.67 -15.60 14.11
C VAL A 81 12.53 -14.62 13.82
N GLY A 82 12.37 -14.23 12.58
CA GLY A 82 11.31 -13.33 12.14
C GLY A 82 10.14 -14.05 11.49
N LEU A 83 8.96 -13.45 11.61
CA LEU A 83 7.77 -13.81 10.86
C LEU A 83 7.12 -12.54 10.35
N LEU A 84 7.13 -12.32 9.04
CA LEU A 84 6.42 -11.21 8.41
C LEU A 84 5.02 -11.67 8.04
N LEU A 85 4.01 -10.97 8.56
CA LEU A 85 2.61 -11.19 8.26
C LEU A 85 2.14 -10.18 7.22
N SER A 86 1.31 -10.63 6.26
CA SER A 86 0.60 -9.73 5.34
C SER A 86 -0.33 -8.77 6.09
N PRO A 87 -0.76 -7.66 5.48
CA PRO A 87 -1.64 -6.69 6.13
C PRO A 87 -2.95 -7.26 6.66
N ASP A 88 -3.51 -8.28 6.01
CA ASP A 88 -4.68 -9.03 6.44
C ASP A 88 -4.38 -10.10 7.50
N GLY A 89 -3.09 -10.39 7.76
CA GLY A 89 -2.63 -11.44 8.67
C GLY A 89 -2.80 -12.88 8.14
N GLU A 90 -3.31 -13.07 6.94
CA GLU A 90 -3.58 -14.40 6.38
C GLU A 90 -2.31 -15.10 5.89
N LEU A 91 -1.42 -14.35 5.24
CA LEU A 91 -0.15 -14.87 4.74
C LEU A 91 0.99 -14.58 5.72
N ALA A 92 2.00 -15.46 5.73
CA ALA A 92 3.16 -15.31 6.59
C ALA A 92 4.44 -15.76 5.88
N TRP A 93 5.49 -14.95 6.00
CA TRP A 93 6.81 -15.26 5.47
C TRP A 93 7.83 -15.34 6.60
N PRO A 94 8.47 -16.50 6.83
CA PRO A 94 9.49 -16.65 7.85
C PRO A 94 10.83 -16.11 7.37
N LEU A 95 11.50 -15.35 8.25
CA LEU A 95 12.85 -14.83 8.04
C LEU A 95 13.80 -15.42 9.07
N ASN A 96 14.89 -16.02 8.60
CA ASN A 96 15.93 -16.53 9.47
C ASN A 96 16.94 -15.43 9.76
N PHE A 97 17.46 -15.44 10.97
CA PHE A 97 18.60 -14.58 11.31
C PHE A 97 19.82 -14.98 10.45
N PRO A 98 20.61 -14.01 9.93
CA PRO A 98 21.72 -14.31 9.05
C PRO A 98 22.71 -15.30 9.68
N ALA A 99 23.06 -16.36 8.96
CA ALA A 99 24.08 -17.32 9.39
C ALA A 99 25.49 -16.74 9.30
N THR A 100 25.74 -15.86 8.35
CA THR A 100 26.96 -15.06 8.23
C THR A 100 26.87 -13.88 9.19
N LYS A 101 27.99 -13.51 9.83
CA LYS A 101 28.05 -12.36 10.73
C LYS A 101 28.42 -11.10 9.94
N PRO A 102 27.43 -10.33 9.43
CA PRO A 102 27.70 -8.98 8.96
C PRO A 102 28.15 -8.11 10.13
N ASP A 103 28.72 -6.94 9.89
CA ASP A 103 29.21 -6.03 10.93
C ASP A 103 28.12 -5.66 11.95
N ASN A 104 26.87 -5.56 11.49
CA ASN A 104 25.70 -5.35 12.33
C ASN A 104 24.57 -6.34 11.92
N PRO A 105 24.56 -7.54 12.54
CA PRO A 105 23.64 -8.60 12.14
C PRO A 105 22.17 -8.28 12.46
N GLU A 106 21.89 -7.57 13.56
CA GLU A 106 20.53 -7.16 13.94
C GLU A 106 19.96 -6.17 12.92
N TRP A 107 20.77 -5.19 12.54
CA TRP A 107 20.40 -4.22 11.51
C TRP A 107 20.16 -4.90 10.15
N SER A 108 21.09 -5.75 9.72
CA SER A 108 20.98 -6.46 8.43
C SER A 108 19.76 -7.36 8.37
N PHE A 109 19.43 -8.02 9.49
CA PHE A 109 18.24 -8.85 9.62
C PHE A 109 16.96 -8.03 9.43
N LEU A 110 16.84 -6.92 10.17
CA LEU A 110 15.65 -6.06 10.10
C LEU A 110 15.57 -5.28 8.78
N ALA A 111 16.68 -4.81 8.26
CA ALA A 111 16.74 -4.10 6.99
C ALA A 111 16.24 -4.97 5.82
N SER A 112 16.51 -6.29 5.85
CA SER A 112 16.02 -7.22 4.82
C SER A 112 14.50 -7.27 4.70
N VAL A 113 13.76 -6.82 5.72
CA VAL A 113 12.29 -6.74 5.69
C VAL A 113 11.82 -5.63 4.75
N VAL A 114 12.51 -4.49 4.67
CA VAL A 114 12.07 -3.29 3.94
C VAL A 114 12.98 -2.87 2.78
N SER A 115 14.17 -3.44 2.66
CA SER A 115 15.15 -3.09 1.64
C SER A 115 15.75 -4.34 1.00
N SER A 116 16.02 -4.24 -0.29
CA SER A 116 16.78 -5.19 -1.12
C SER A 116 17.18 -4.48 -2.40
N PRO A 117 18.16 -4.99 -3.18
CA PRO A 117 18.61 -4.32 -4.40
C PRO A 117 17.48 -4.00 -5.39
N ALA A 118 16.53 -4.92 -5.61
CA ALA A 118 15.41 -4.67 -6.49
C ALA A 118 14.41 -3.65 -5.91
N ARG A 119 14.14 -3.69 -4.58
CA ARG A 119 13.27 -2.70 -3.93
C ARG A 119 13.84 -1.29 -4.00
N ASP A 120 15.12 -1.14 -3.76
CA ASP A 120 15.81 0.16 -3.80
C ASP A 120 15.80 0.74 -5.23
N GLU A 121 15.92 -0.11 -6.26
CA GLU A 121 15.76 0.28 -7.66
C GLU A 121 14.32 0.65 -8.00
N LEU A 122 13.35 -0.15 -7.55
CA LEU A 122 11.91 0.12 -7.73
C LEU A 122 11.52 1.48 -7.15
N ILE A 123 11.91 1.79 -5.91
CA ILE A 123 11.54 3.05 -5.25
C ILE A 123 12.07 4.25 -6.04
N LYS A 124 13.29 4.17 -6.56
CA LYS A 124 13.89 5.24 -7.38
C LYS A 124 13.14 5.48 -8.69
N LYS A 125 12.65 4.40 -9.33
CA LYS A 125 11.96 4.45 -10.63
C LYS A 125 10.48 4.77 -10.51
N LEU A 126 9.80 4.32 -9.45
CA LEU A 126 8.35 4.47 -9.27
C LEU A 126 7.90 5.93 -9.19
N ILE A 127 8.74 6.82 -8.65
CA ILE A 127 8.37 8.23 -8.50
C ILE A 127 8.29 8.95 -9.85
N PRO A 128 9.34 8.95 -10.70
CA PRO A 128 9.32 9.66 -11.98
C PRO A 128 8.52 8.92 -13.06
N ALA A 129 8.64 7.57 -13.14
CA ALA A 129 8.07 6.82 -14.23
C ALA A 129 6.53 6.76 -14.19
N TYR A 130 5.93 6.60 -15.35
CA TYR A 130 4.50 6.34 -15.50
C TYR A 130 4.06 5.10 -14.70
N ALA A 131 4.81 4.03 -14.83
CA ALA A 131 4.70 2.78 -14.09
C ALA A 131 6.04 2.05 -14.11
N VAL A 132 6.21 1.04 -13.27
CA VAL A 132 7.38 0.15 -13.31
C VAL A 132 6.93 -1.29 -13.46
N ILE A 133 7.49 -2.01 -14.43
CA ILE A 133 7.28 -3.44 -14.58
C ILE A 133 8.41 -4.14 -13.83
N LEU A 134 8.07 -4.83 -12.74
CA LEU A 134 8.99 -5.79 -12.12
C LEU A 134 8.93 -7.07 -12.93
N PHE A 135 10.04 -7.42 -13.58
CA PHE A 135 10.20 -8.61 -14.39
C PHE A 135 11.14 -9.60 -13.71
N VAL A 136 10.65 -10.78 -13.36
CA VAL A 136 11.41 -11.84 -12.73
C VAL A 136 11.74 -12.89 -13.78
N GLU A 137 13.02 -13.13 -14.02
CA GLU A 137 13.48 -14.14 -14.97
C GLU A 137 13.19 -15.54 -14.46
N GLY A 138 12.67 -16.39 -15.33
CA GLY A 138 12.60 -17.83 -15.10
C GLY A 138 13.92 -18.51 -15.39
N THR A 139 14.08 -19.77 -14.96
CA THR A 139 15.25 -20.59 -15.29
C THR A 139 15.20 -21.12 -16.74
N ASP A 140 14.04 -21.08 -17.41
CA ASP A 140 13.89 -21.36 -18.83
C ASP A 140 14.21 -20.09 -19.65
N ALA A 141 15.36 -20.07 -20.29
CA ALA A 141 15.84 -18.93 -21.07
C ALA A 141 14.97 -18.61 -22.30
N ALA A 142 14.33 -19.60 -22.92
CA ALA A 142 13.48 -19.38 -24.08
C ALA A 142 12.15 -18.71 -23.69
N GLN A 143 11.54 -19.13 -22.59
CA GLN A 143 10.35 -18.50 -22.05
C GLN A 143 10.66 -17.09 -21.55
N THR A 144 11.76 -16.91 -20.83
CA THR A 144 12.22 -15.61 -20.34
C THR A 144 12.43 -14.62 -21.48
N LYS A 145 13.08 -15.03 -22.58
CA LYS A 145 13.27 -14.17 -23.75
C LYS A 145 11.95 -13.74 -24.40
N ARG A 146 10.99 -14.66 -24.55
CA ARG A 146 9.66 -14.34 -25.10
C ARG A 146 8.90 -13.34 -24.21
N ALA A 147 8.87 -13.60 -22.91
CA ALA A 147 8.23 -12.73 -21.95
C ALA A 147 8.87 -11.34 -21.91
N ARG A 148 10.20 -11.26 -21.98
CA ARG A 148 10.93 -9.98 -22.05
C ARG A 148 10.55 -9.19 -23.29
N SER A 149 10.46 -9.83 -24.46
CA SER A 149 9.99 -9.16 -25.69
C SER A 149 8.56 -8.62 -25.51
N ALA A 150 7.66 -9.37 -24.86
CA ALA A 150 6.31 -8.91 -24.59
C ALA A 150 6.28 -7.65 -23.68
N VAL A 151 7.17 -7.59 -22.69
CA VAL A 151 7.35 -6.39 -21.83
C VAL A 151 7.79 -5.19 -22.66
N ASP A 152 8.83 -5.34 -23.48
CA ASP A 152 9.37 -4.27 -24.32
C ASP A 152 8.32 -3.78 -25.35
N ASP A 153 7.54 -4.69 -25.93
CA ASP A 153 6.48 -4.37 -26.89
C ASP A 153 5.28 -3.66 -26.21
N ALA A 154 4.96 -4.00 -24.96
CA ALA A 154 3.92 -3.32 -24.20
C ALA A 154 4.33 -1.87 -23.90
N ILE A 155 5.59 -1.65 -23.48
CA ILE A 155 6.12 -0.31 -23.22
C ILE A 155 6.12 0.54 -24.51
N LYS A 156 6.58 -0.01 -25.64
CA LYS A 156 6.56 0.68 -26.91
C LYS A 156 5.16 1.10 -27.35
N ALA A 157 4.15 0.31 -27.03
CA ALA A 157 2.78 0.59 -27.43
C ALA A 157 2.13 1.68 -26.56
N ILE A 158 2.38 1.72 -25.25
CA ILE A 158 1.77 2.71 -24.34
C ILE A 158 2.46 4.08 -24.42
N THR A 159 3.77 4.12 -24.67
CA THR A 159 4.58 5.34 -24.65
C THR A 159 4.03 6.48 -25.54
N PRO A 160 3.60 6.24 -26.80
CA PRO A 160 3.02 7.30 -27.63
C PRO A 160 1.68 7.85 -27.12
N LEU A 161 1.00 7.13 -26.24
CA LEU A 161 -0.31 7.52 -25.69
C LEU A 161 -0.18 8.40 -24.44
N LEU A 162 0.99 8.43 -23.78
CA LEU A 162 1.20 9.18 -22.54
C LEU A 162 0.87 10.67 -22.64
N PRO A 163 1.22 11.40 -23.74
CA PRO A 163 0.86 12.80 -23.88
C PRO A 163 -0.65 13.06 -24.02
N GLN A 164 -1.43 12.03 -24.38
CA GLN A 164 -2.89 12.11 -24.59
C GLN A 164 -3.70 11.73 -23.36
N MET A 165 -3.03 11.31 -22.29
CA MET A 165 -3.70 10.93 -21.04
C MET A 165 -4.28 12.13 -20.31
N PRO A 166 -5.32 11.95 -19.50
CA PRO A 166 -5.93 13.03 -18.72
C PRO A 166 -4.91 13.84 -17.91
N LYS A 167 -3.86 13.18 -17.43
CA LYS A 167 -2.71 13.78 -16.75
C LYS A 167 -1.43 13.24 -17.38
N PRO A 168 -0.83 13.96 -18.31
CA PRO A 168 0.38 13.53 -19.01
C PRO A 168 1.53 13.25 -18.04
N VAL A 169 2.31 12.22 -18.34
CA VAL A 169 3.53 11.87 -17.60
C VAL A 169 4.68 11.81 -18.60
N ASP A 170 5.75 12.55 -18.34
CA ASP A 170 6.87 12.70 -19.29
C ASP A 170 7.74 11.44 -19.36
N HIS A 171 7.79 10.65 -18.28
CA HIS A 171 8.62 9.45 -18.21
C HIS A 171 7.82 8.19 -18.54
N PRO A 172 8.22 7.43 -19.58
CA PRO A 172 7.54 6.19 -19.93
C PRO A 172 7.67 5.12 -18.83
N PRO A 173 6.94 3.99 -18.97
CA PRO A 173 7.14 2.86 -18.08
C PRO A 173 8.57 2.36 -18.11
N GLU A 174 9.11 2.04 -16.93
CA GLU A 174 10.44 1.45 -16.75
C GLU A 174 10.37 -0.02 -16.37
N VAL A 175 11.50 -0.72 -16.42
CA VAL A 175 11.60 -2.13 -16.01
C VAL A 175 12.66 -2.26 -14.95
N VAL A 176 12.33 -3.06 -13.91
CA VAL A 176 13.29 -3.61 -12.95
C VAL A 176 13.34 -5.11 -13.16
N VAL A 177 14.54 -5.64 -13.38
CA VAL A 177 14.76 -7.06 -13.67
C VAL A 177 15.34 -7.74 -12.43
N VAL A 178 14.69 -8.83 -12.01
CA VAL A 178 15.24 -9.77 -11.02
C VAL A 178 15.73 -11.01 -11.77
N PRO A 179 17.04 -11.19 -11.93
CA PRO A 179 17.60 -12.39 -12.51
C PRO A 179 17.28 -13.62 -11.70
N ALA A 180 17.09 -14.78 -12.34
CA ALA A 180 16.74 -16.04 -11.66
C ALA A 180 17.67 -16.38 -10.48
N GLN A 181 18.97 -16.03 -10.58
CA GLN A 181 19.98 -16.26 -9.53
C GLN A 181 19.78 -15.34 -8.31
N ARG A 182 19.04 -14.23 -8.43
CA ARG A 182 18.80 -13.26 -7.35
C ARG A 182 17.44 -13.43 -6.68
N VAL A 183 16.56 -14.31 -7.18
CA VAL A 183 15.20 -14.52 -6.67
C VAL A 183 15.19 -14.76 -5.16
N ALA A 184 16.10 -15.62 -4.65
CA ALA A 184 16.19 -15.90 -3.22
C ALA A 184 16.50 -14.66 -2.36
N GLY A 185 17.28 -13.71 -2.88
CA GLY A 185 17.61 -12.43 -2.21
C GLY A 185 16.45 -11.43 -2.23
N GLU A 186 15.47 -11.61 -3.12
CA GLU A 186 14.29 -10.75 -3.27
C GLU A 186 13.00 -11.41 -2.74
N SER A 187 13.13 -12.49 -1.96
CA SER A 187 12.01 -13.33 -1.54
C SER A 187 10.88 -12.58 -0.82
N VAL A 188 11.20 -11.60 0.04
CA VAL A 188 10.20 -10.78 0.73
C VAL A 188 9.42 -9.91 -0.27
N LEU A 189 10.11 -9.28 -1.22
CA LEU A 189 9.48 -8.49 -2.29
C LEU A 189 8.54 -9.36 -3.12
N LEU A 190 9.03 -10.49 -3.60
CA LEU A 190 8.28 -11.38 -4.50
C LEU A 190 7.07 -11.98 -3.79
N TRP A 191 7.24 -12.50 -2.57
CA TRP A 191 6.15 -13.01 -1.75
C TRP A 191 5.06 -11.96 -1.52
N SER A 192 5.45 -10.74 -1.16
CA SER A 192 4.49 -9.66 -0.86
C SER A 192 3.67 -9.22 -2.06
N LEU A 193 4.18 -9.42 -3.28
CA LEU A 193 3.48 -9.13 -4.52
C LEU A 193 2.73 -10.35 -5.09
N GLY A 194 2.73 -11.48 -4.39
CA GLY A 194 2.11 -12.72 -4.84
C GLY A 194 2.87 -13.43 -5.95
N LEU A 195 4.18 -13.17 -6.09
CA LEU A 195 5.08 -13.87 -7.00
C LEU A 195 5.76 -15.06 -6.29
N ASP A 196 6.30 -15.98 -7.09
CA ASP A 196 7.09 -17.09 -6.55
C ASP A 196 8.42 -16.55 -6.01
N ALA A 197 8.69 -16.81 -4.74
CA ALA A 197 9.88 -16.34 -4.04
C ALA A 197 11.06 -17.32 -4.13
N GLU A 198 10.92 -18.38 -4.93
CA GLU A 198 11.95 -19.35 -5.27
C GLU A 198 12.15 -19.37 -6.77
N PRO A 199 13.35 -19.73 -7.27
CA PRO A 199 13.58 -19.84 -8.71
C PRO A 199 12.65 -20.90 -9.34
N VAL A 200 11.89 -20.48 -10.36
CA VAL A 200 10.98 -21.34 -11.12
C VAL A 200 11.33 -21.28 -12.60
N PRO A 201 10.94 -22.30 -13.41
CA PRO A 201 11.20 -22.28 -14.85
C PRO A 201 10.55 -21.09 -15.57
N GLU A 202 9.37 -20.70 -15.14
CA GLU A 202 8.54 -19.68 -15.78
C GLU A 202 8.94 -18.27 -15.37
N PRO A 203 9.05 -17.30 -16.31
CA PRO A 203 9.19 -15.88 -15.97
C PRO A 203 7.91 -15.34 -15.35
N GLN A 204 8.05 -14.28 -14.55
CA GLN A 204 6.93 -13.62 -13.90
C GLN A 204 7.02 -12.10 -14.08
N ALA A 205 5.88 -11.42 -14.07
CA ALA A 205 5.84 -9.98 -14.16
C ALA A 205 4.68 -9.39 -13.36
N VAL A 206 4.88 -8.19 -12.82
CA VAL A 206 3.83 -7.35 -12.25
C VAL A 206 4.05 -5.90 -12.68
N VAL A 207 2.96 -5.18 -12.87
CA VAL A 207 2.99 -3.72 -13.06
C VAL A 207 2.83 -3.06 -11.69
N LEU A 208 3.71 -2.10 -11.39
CA LEU A 208 3.74 -1.35 -10.14
C LEU A 208 3.56 0.14 -10.42
N MET A 209 2.90 0.84 -9.52
CA MET A 209 2.72 2.29 -9.56
C MET A 209 2.80 2.92 -8.16
N GLY A 210 2.88 4.23 -8.12
CA GLY A 210 2.81 4.99 -6.88
C GLY A 210 3.87 4.59 -5.86
N ARG A 211 3.47 4.26 -4.65
CA ARG A 211 4.35 3.76 -3.59
C ARG A 211 4.62 2.25 -3.69
N GLY A 212 4.75 1.70 -4.90
CA GLY A 212 4.98 0.26 -5.06
C GLY A 212 3.72 -0.60 -4.96
N ARG A 213 2.59 -0.07 -5.39
CA ARG A 213 1.33 -0.82 -5.45
C ARG A 213 1.24 -1.62 -6.73
N ARG A 214 0.82 -2.85 -6.61
CA ARG A 214 0.56 -3.74 -7.74
C ARG A 214 -0.72 -3.33 -8.47
N VAL A 215 -0.66 -3.32 -9.80
CA VAL A 215 -1.80 -3.12 -10.69
C VAL A 215 -2.24 -4.46 -11.25
N GLY A 216 -3.45 -4.88 -10.96
CA GLY A 216 -3.98 -6.16 -11.39
C GLY A 216 -3.33 -7.38 -10.73
N GLN A 217 -3.39 -8.52 -11.39
CA GLN A 217 -2.85 -9.79 -10.90
C GLN A 217 -1.42 -10.05 -11.41
N PRO A 218 -0.60 -10.81 -10.66
CA PRO A 218 0.69 -11.27 -11.14
C PRO A 218 0.55 -12.10 -12.42
N LEU A 219 1.39 -11.83 -13.41
CA LEU A 219 1.45 -12.59 -14.65
C LEU A 219 2.57 -13.62 -14.56
N ARG A 220 2.31 -14.86 -14.99
CA ARG A 220 3.27 -15.97 -14.94
C ARG A 220 3.35 -16.70 -16.27
N GLY A 221 4.58 -17.13 -16.66
CA GLY A 221 4.81 -17.95 -17.82
C GLY A 221 4.20 -17.39 -19.10
N GLY A 222 3.35 -18.19 -19.73
CA GLY A 222 2.64 -17.80 -20.95
C GLY A 222 1.62 -16.67 -20.80
N LEU A 223 1.26 -16.28 -19.57
CA LEU A 223 0.39 -15.13 -19.29
C LEU A 223 1.14 -13.80 -19.35
N VAL A 224 2.48 -13.80 -19.35
CA VAL A 224 3.28 -12.59 -19.59
C VAL A 224 3.21 -12.25 -21.08
N THR A 225 2.14 -11.59 -21.47
CA THR A 225 1.84 -11.21 -22.86
C THR A 225 1.82 -9.69 -23.00
N ARG A 226 2.08 -9.22 -24.23
CA ARG A 226 1.94 -7.81 -24.57
C ARG A 226 0.56 -7.29 -24.17
N THR A 227 -0.52 -7.99 -24.51
CA THR A 227 -1.90 -7.56 -24.23
C THR A 227 -2.16 -7.41 -22.75
N ALA A 228 -1.84 -8.42 -21.93
CA ALA A 228 -2.07 -8.37 -20.49
C ALA A 228 -1.29 -7.22 -19.80
N LEU A 229 -0.05 -6.98 -20.26
CA LEU A 229 0.74 -5.85 -19.75
C LEU A 229 0.19 -4.50 -20.20
N GLN A 230 -0.28 -4.37 -21.46
CA GLN A 230 -0.92 -3.16 -21.94
C GLN A 230 -2.21 -2.84 -21.20
N GLU A 231 -3.03 -3.83 -20.90
CA GLU A 231 -4.24 -3.68 -20.09
C GLU A 231 -3.91 -3.12 -18.69
N ALA A 232 -2.91 -3.69 -18.01
CA ALA A 232 -2.48 -3.21 -16.71
C ALA A 232 -1.88 -1.78 -16.78
N LEU A 233 -1.06 -1.50 -17.80
CA LEU A 233 -0.49 -0.16 -18.01
C LEU A 233 -1.57 0.87 -18.35
N ALA A 234 -2.58 0.51 -19.15
CA ALA A 234 -3.68 1.42 -19.50
C ALA A 234 -4.48 1.89 -18.28
N VAL A 235 -4.66 1.01 -17.29
CA VAL A 235 -5.36 1.37 -16.04
C VAL A 235 -4.65 2.48 -15.27
N VAL A 236 -3.32 2.51 -15.26
CA VAL A 236 -2.51 3.46 -14.49
C VAL A 236 -2.82 4.92 -14.82
N GLY A 237 -3.05 5.23 -16.10
CA GLY A 237 -3.33 6.60 -16.57
C GLY A 237 -4.80 7.01 -16.54
N GLN A 238 -5.71 6.10 -16.18
CA GLN A 238 -7.14 6.42 -16.15
C GLN A 238 -7.51 7.31 -14.97
N ASP A 239 -8.62 8.01 -15.14
CA ASP A 239 -9.24 8.75 -14.06
C ASP A 239 -9.75 7.81 -12.97
N CYS A 240 -9.43 8.11 -11.71
CA CYS A 240 -9.81 7.27 -10.57
C CYS A 240 -11.34 7.20 -10.33
N GLU A 241 -12.14 8.10 -10.93
CA GLU A 241 -13.61 8.11 -10.83
C GLU A 241 -14.29 7.24 -11.89
N CYS A 242 -13.55 6.60 -12.79
CA CYS A 242 -14.11 5.83 -13.91
C CYS A 242 -14.79 4.51 -13.51
N GLY A 243 -15.01 4.24 -12.23
CA GLY A 243 -15.70 3.05 -11.76
C GLY A 243 -14.85 1.77 -11.82
N LEU A 244 -13.52 1.92 -11.76
CA LEU A 244 -12.60 0.80 -11.62
C LEU A 244 -12.76 0.11 -10.27
N ASP A 245 -12.58 -1.20 -10.26
CA ASP A 245 -12.52 -1.96 -9.02
C ASP A 245 -11.35 -1.45 -8.15
N ARG A 246 -11.57 -1.43 -6.84
CA ARG A 246 -10.56 -1.06 -5.85
C ARG A 246 -9.24 -1.81 -6.01
N VAL A 247 -9.28 -3.09 -6.39
CA VAL A 247 -8.13 -3.94 -6.69
C VAL A 247 -7.17 -3.30 -7.72
N TRP A 248 -7.69 -2.54 -8.68
CA TRP A 248 -6.88 -1.86 -9.68
C TRP A 248 -6.23 -0.56 -9.16
N MET A 249 -6.86 0.10 -8.20
CA MET A 249 -6.40 1.39 -7.66
C MET A 249 -5.53 1.23 -6.41
N GLN A 250 -5.82 0.23 -5.61
CA GLN A 250 -5.21 -0.02 -4.29
C GLN A 250 -4.82 -1.49 -4.16
N GLY A 251 -4.07 -2.01 -5.15
CA GLY A 251 -3.50 -3.35 -5.07
C GLY A 251 -2.44 -3.47 -3.97
N GLU A 252 -1.99 -4.70 -3.70
CA GLU A 252 -1.01 -5.00 -2.67
C GLU A 252 0.25 -4.14 -2.85
N GLN A 253 0.74 -3.63 -1.75
CA GLN A 253 1.98 -2.87 -1.66
C GLN A 253 3.05 -3.73 -1.00
N PHE A 254 4.26 -3.77 -1.54
CA PHE A 254 5.35 -4.49 -0.88
C PHE A 254 5.87 -3.76 0.38
N PRO A 255 6.55 -4.46 1.32
CA PRO A 255 7.19 -3.84 2.47
C PRO A 255 8.31 -2.90 2.03
N LEU A 256 8.21 -1.63 2.39
CA LEU A 256 9.18 -0.59 2.04
C LEU A 256 9.26 0.50 3.11
N SER A 257 10.36 1.23 3.10
CA SER A 257 10.48 2.52 3.78
C SER A 257 10.15 3.65 2.79
N TRP A 258 9.33 4.61 3.23
CA TRP A 258 8.95 5.79 2.45
C TRP A 258 9.26 7.04 3.25
N GLY A 259 10.53 7.41 3.21
CA GLY A 259 11.07 8.46 4.03
C GLY A 259 10.79 9.87 3.50
N ARG A 260 11.47 10.85 4.09
CA ARG A 260 11.31 12.26 3.73
C ARG A 260 11.73 12.55 2.30
N ALA A 261 12.78 11.87 1.79
CA ALA A 261 13.29 12.07 0.43
C ALA A 261 12.25 11.64 -0.60
N GLU A 262 11.65 10.46 -0.42
CA GLU A 262 10.61 9.92 -1.30
C GLU A 262 9.35 10.77 -1.27
N ARG A 263 8.92 11.23 -0.09
CA ARG A 263 7.77 12.16 0.06
C ARG A 263 8.00 13.47 -0.67
N THR A 264 9.18 14.06 -0.54
CA THR A 264 9.53 15.31 -1.22
C THR A 264 9.55 15.13 -2.73
N ALA A 265 10.14 14.04 -3.22
CA ALA A 265 10.20 13.74 -4.65
C ALA A 265 8.80 13.47 -5.23
N ALA A 266 7.96 12.71 -4.51
CA ALA A 266 6.58 12.46 -4.91
C ALA A 266 5.76 13.76 -4.96
N TYR A 267 5.89 14.63 -3.96
CA TYR A 267 5.24 15.96 -3.97
C TYR A 267 5.64 16.78 -5.20
N ALA A 268 6.94 16.83 -5.51
CA ALA A 268 7.44 17.56 -6.67
C ALA A 268 6.90 17.00 -7.99
N GLN A 269 6.78 15.67 -8.10
CA GLN A 269 6.29 15.00 -9.30
C GLN A 269 4.77 15.14 -9.49
N LEU A 270 4.00 15.11 -8.40
CA LEU A 270 2.53 15.12 -8.45
C LEU A 270 1.94 16.53 -8.48
N GLY A 271 2.67 17.53 -7.95
CA GLY A 271 2.18 18.89 -7.74
C GLY A 271 1.21 19.04 -6.57
N PHE A 272 1.04 18.00 -5.76
CA PHE A 272 0.26 18.01 -4.52
C PHE A 272 0.86 17.02 -3.50
N ASP A 273 0.53 17.19 -2.21
CA ASP A 273 0.97 16.30 -1.15
C ASP A 273 0.00 15.12 -0.99
N PRO A 274 0.40 13.88 -1.41
CA PRO A 274 -0.45 12.70 -1.27
C PRO A 274 -0.67 12.28 0.18
N ASP A 275 0.15 12.78 1.12
CA ASP A 275 0.02 12.53 2.56
C ASP A 275 -0.82 13.57 3.30
N ASN A 276 -1.25 14.65 2.62
CA ASN A 276 -2.16 15.64 3.19
C ASN A 276 -3.48 14.97 3.61
N PRO A 277 -3.95 15.18 4.86
CA PRO A 277 -5.18 14.54 5.36
C PRO A 277 -6.42 14.83 4.51
N GLN A 278 -6.53 16.02 3.92
CA GLN A 278 -7.65 16.37 3.04
C GLN A 278 -7.61 15.59 1.73
N VAL A 279 -6.42 15.45 1.13
CA VAL A 279 -6.20 14.66 -0.09
C VAL A 279 -6.52 13.18 0.19
N LYS A 280 -6.03 12.63 1.29
CA LYS A 280 -6.33 11.25 1.71
C LYS A 280 -7.83 11.02 1.91
N ALA A 281 -8.52 11.95 2.56
CA ALA A 281 -9.96 11.87 2.78
C ALA A 281 -10.74 11.94 1.44
N GLU A 282 -10.31 12.78 0.51
CA GLU A 282 -10.90 12.88 -0.83
C GLU A 282 -10.69 11.59 -1.63
N ILE A 283 -9.47 11.10 -1.71
CA ILE A 283 -9.12 9.83 -2.38
C ILE A 283 -9.87 8.66 -1.73
N SER A 284 -9.91 8.56 -0.40
CA SER A 284 -10.65 7.52 0.31
C SER A 284 -12.14 7.53 -0.03
N ARG A 285 -12.73 8.74 -0.17
CA ARG A 285 -14.13 8.89 -0.59
C ARG A 285 -14.37 8.43 -2.03
N ILE A 286 -13.45 8.72 -2.95
CA ILE A 286 -13.51 8.28 -4.34
C ILE A 286 -13.47 6.74 -4.40
N ILE A 287 -12.49 6.13 -3.73
CA ILE A 287 -12.32 4.67 -3.71
C ILE A 287 -13.52 3.98 -3.06
N SER A 288 -14.10 4.55 -1.99
CA SER A 288 -15.23 3.94 -1.29
C SER A 288 -16.55 4.00 -2.08
N ARG A 289 -16.68 4.91 -3.06
CA ARG A 289 -17.84 4.96 -3.93
C ARG A 289 -17.97 3.75 -4.86
N GLY A 290 -16.85 3.10 -5.24
CA GLY A 290 -16.78 1.83 -5.99
C GLY A 290 -17.68 1.73 -7.23
N PRO A 291 -17.58 0.65 -8.01
CA PRO A 291 -18.40 0.44 -9.21
C PRO A 291 -19.91 0.26 -8.92
N ASN A 292 -20.29 -0.08 -7.69
CA ASN A 292 -21.69 -0.29 -7.29
C ASN A 292 -22.49 1.00 -7.11
N SER A 293 -21.88 2.18 -7.20
CA SER A 293 -22.56 3.46 -7.08
C SER A 293 -23.09 4.03 -8.41
N ARG A 294 -22.84 3.35 -9.53
CA ARG A 294 -23.45 3.67 -10.85
C ARG A 294 -24.53 2.66 -11.22
N PRO A 295 -25.62 3.07 -11.93
CA PRO A 295 -26.64 2.13 -12.38
C PRO A 295 -26.00 1.03 -13.24
N SER A 296 -26.38 -0.21 -12.95
CA SER A 296 -25.97 -1.45 -13.61
C SER A 296 -25.94 -1.30 -15.14
N GLY A 297 -24.78 -1.47 -15.77
CA GLY A 297 -24.70 -1.54 -17.22
C GLY A 297 -23.32 -1.73 -17.83
N ALA A 298 -22.23 -1.40 -17.14
CA ALA A 298 -20.91 -1.49 -17.76
C ALA A 298 -19.88 -2.07 -16.81
N THR A 299 -19.81 -3.39 -16.74
CA THR A 299 -18.57 -4.07 -16.29
C THR A 299 -17.57 -3.91 -17.44
N ARG A 300 -16.75 -2.86 -17.39
CA ARG A 300 -15.66 -2.69 -18.35
C ARG A 300 -14.59 -3.71 -18.05
N THR A 301 -14.32 -4.60 -18.97
CA THR A 301 -13.13 -5.47 -18.94
C THR A 301 -11.89 -4.65 -19.24
N ALA A 302 -10.74 -5.03 -18.70
CA ALA A 302 -9.47 -4.31 -18.88
C ALA A 302 -9.07 -4.12 -20.36
N SER A 303 -9.47 -5.04 -21.25
CA SER A 303 -9.25 -4.93 -22.71
C SER A 303 -9.92 -3.70 -23.33
N SER A 304 -11.09 -3.28 -22.83
CA SER A 304 -11.77 -2.08 -23.33
C SER A 304 -11.06 -0.78 -22.94
N ASN A 305 -10.19 -0.82 -21.92
CA ASN A 305 -9.50 0.36 -21.43
C ASN A 305 -8.31 0.76 -22.30
N PHE A 306 -7.57 -0.23 -22.84
CA PHE A 306 -6.47 0.06 -23.77
C PHE A 306 -7.00 0.60 -25.10
N ASP A 307 -8.04 -0.02 -25.65
CA ASP A 307 -8.66 0.42 -26.90
C ASP A 307 -9.22 1.85 -26.79
N GLN A 308 -9.78 2.23 -25.64
CA GLN A 308 -10.23 3.60 -25.39
C GLN A 308 -9.09 4.61 -25.31
N LEU A 309 -7.97 4.25 -24.66
CA LEU A 309 -6.78 5.10 -24.65
C LEU A 309 -6.15 5.22 -26.03
N ALA A 310 -6.15 4.13 -26.81
CA ALA A 310 -5.59 4.11 -28.18
C ALA A 310 -6.43 4.86 -29.20
N LEU A 311 -7.76 4.94 -29.00
CA LEU A 311 -8.67 5.68 -29.88
C LEU A 311 -8.72 7.19 -29.56
N GLY A 312 -8.06 7.63 -28.49
CA GLY A 312 -8.25 8.97 -27.93
C GLY A 312 -9.64 9.08 -27.31
N TYR A 313 -9.81 10.01 -26.38
CA TYR A 313 -11.14 10.34 -25.85
C TYR A 313 -11.98 11.00 -26.97
N SER A 314 -12.56 10.22 -27.85
CA SER A 314 -13.68 10.69 -28.68
C SER A 314 -14.87 10.71 -27.74
N GLU A 315 -15.31 11.90 -27.34
CA GLU A 315 -16.62 12.12 -26.76
C GLU A 315 -17.63 11.68 -27.83
N GLU A 316 -18.06 10.43 -27.80
CA GLU A 316 -19.32 10.07 -28.43
C GLU A 316 -20.42 10.78 -27.62
N ILE A 317 -20.86 11.92 -28.13
CA ILE A 317 -22.08 12.57 -27.67
C ILE A 317 -23.18 11.56 -27.97
N ILE A 318 -23.59 10.78 -26.98
CA ILE A 318 -24.83 10.03 -27.04
C ILE A 318 -25.90 11.09 -27.02
N GLU A 319 -26.42 11.45 -28.21
CA GLU A 319 -27.69 12.16 -28.32
C GLU A 319 -28.73 11.27 -27.66
N ILE A 320 -29.09 11.62 -26.43
CA ILE A 320 -30.25 11.02 -25.77
C ILE A 320 -31.45 11.57 -26.53
N ASP A 321 -32.02 10.72 -27.40
CA ASP A 321 -33.29 10.97 -28.06
C ASP A 321 -34.35 11.15 -26.96
N THR A 322 -34.58 12.41 -26.59
CA THR A 322 -35.61 12.81 -25.65
C THR A 322 -36.95 12.77 -26.38
N GLN A 323 -37.52 11.58 -26.58
CA GLN A 323 -38.95 11.47 -26.83
C GLN A 323 -39.69 12.05 -25.62
N PRO A 324 -40.59 12.99 -25.82
CA PRO A 324 -41.39 13.56 -24.73
C PRO A 324 -42.24 12.45 -24.12
N ALA A 325 -41.98 12.16 -22.83
CA ALA A 325 -42.77 11.22 -22.06
C ALA A 325 -44.23 11.68 -22.04
N VAL A 326 -45.11 10.83 -22.55
CA VAL A 326 -46.56 10.96 -22.36
C VAL A 326 -46.86 10.98 -20.86
N PRO A 327 -47.61 11.95 -20.34
CA PRO A 327 -47.92 12.00 -18.92
C PRO A 327 -48.72 10.77 -18.49
N ALA A 328 -48.17 9.93 -17.65
CA ALA A 328 -48.92 8.85 -16.99
C ALA A 328 -49.91 9.46 -16.01
N GLU A 329 -51.19 9.07 -16.10
CA GLU A 329 -52.21 9.39 -15.13
C GLU A 329 -51.80 8.93 -13.73
N PRO A 330 -52.00 9.76 -12.67
CA PRO A 330 -51.68 9.39 -11.33
C PRO A 330 -52.56 8.25 -10.82
N PRO A 331 -52.04 7.21 -10.17
CA PRO A 331 -52.86 6.16 -9.58
C PRO A 331 -53.68 6.74 -8.43
N ALA A 332 -54.95 6.33 -8.38
CA ALA A 332 -55.96 6.72 -7.37
C ALA A 332 -55.41 6.45 -5.94
N VAL A 333 -55.34 7.50 -5.16
CA VAL A 333 -54.95 7.45 -3.73
C VAL A 333 -56.15 6.82 -2.97
N LYS A 334 -55.92 5.61 -2.40
CA LYS A 334 -56.79 5.06 -1.38
C LYS A 334 -56.49 5.77 -0.08
N GLU A 335 -57.43 6.53 0.44
CA GLU A 335 -57.42 7.13 1.75
C GLU A 335 -57.35 6.03 2.82
N VAL A 336 -56.23 5.90 3.50
CA VAL A 336 -56.10 5.08 4.71
C VAL A 336 -56.31 6.02 5.91
N ILE A 337 -57.44 5.87 6.56
CA ILE A 337 -57.79 6.54 7.83
C ILE A 337 -56.84 5.96 8.87
N MET A 338 -55.90 6.75 9.38
CA MET A 338 -55.14 6.43 10.57
C MET A 338 -55.82 6.98 11.81
N GLU A 339 -56.16 6.08 12.72
CA GLU A 339 -56.57 6.42 14.08
C GLU A 339 -55.36 7.07 14.85
N PRO A 340 -55.65 8.02 15.76
CA PRO A 340 -54.59 8.72 16.48
C PRO A 340 -54.01 7.83 17.59
N GLU A 341 -52.71 7.48 17.46
CA GLU A 341 -51.91 6.86 18.53
C GLU A 341 -51.57 7.89 19.61
N THR A 342 -51.78 7.47 20.81
CA THR A 342 -51.65 8.19 22.11
C THR A 342 -50.21 8.67 22.33
N GLU A 343 -50.05 9.96 22.65
CA GLU A 343 -48.82 10.61 23.08
C GLU A 343 -48.18 9.87 24.28
N ALA A 344 -46.99 9.31 24.07
CA ALA A 344 -46.12 8.87 25.16
C ALA A 344 -45.20 10.03 25.59
N LYS A 345 -45.29 10.38 26.86
CA LYS A 345 -44.52 11.38 27.59
C LYS A 345 -43.01 11.11 27.52
N PRO A 346 -42.15 12.09 27.21
CA PRO A 346 -40.70 11.86 27.20
C PRO A 346 -40.17 11.74 28.65
N GLU A 347 -39.49 10.64 28.89
CA GLU A 347 -38.72 10.38 30.11
C GLU A 347 -37.41 11.18 30.06
N ALA A 348 -37.14 11.96 31.10
CA ALA A 348 -35.96 12.81 31.23
C ALA A 348 -34.72 11.94 31.48
N VAL A 349 -33.76 11.97 30.54
CA VAL A 349 -32.42 11.38 30.71
C VAL A 349 -31.53 12.42 31.37
N GLU A 350 -31.09 12.14 32.63
CA GLU A 350 -30.08 12.92 33.34
C GLU A 350 -28.69 12.80 32.60
N PRO A 351 -27.91 13.87 32.53
CA PRO A 351 -26.59 13.79 31.94
C PRO A 351 -25.58 13.23 32.96
N GLU A 352 -24.99 12.06 32.63
CA GLU A 352 -23.85 11.51 33.35
C GLU A 352 -22.61 12.41 33.24
N SER A 353 -22.11 12.85 34.38
CA SER A 353 -20.93 13.69 34.54
C SER A 353 -19.63 12.87 34.41
N THR A 354 -19.06 12.80 33.24
CA THR A 354 -17.72 12.16 32.99
C THR A 354 -16.59 13.16 32.67
N ALA A 355 -16.80 14.46 32.85
CA ALA A 355 -15.79 15.47 32.47
C ALA A 355 -14.74 15.79 33.57
N LEU A 356 -14.87 15.28 34.80
CA LEU A 356 -13.95 15.61 35.90
C LEU A 356 -12.76 14.65 36.08
N GLY A 357 -12.75 13.50 35.42
CA GLY A 357 -11.67 12.49 35.54
C GLY A 357 -10.43 12.79 34.68
N GLN A 358 -10.61 13.39 33.51
CA GLN A 358 -9.51 13.60 32.56
C GLN A 358 -8.64 14.83 32.87
N ALA A 359 -9.16 15.84 33.53
CA ALA A 359 -8.40 17.03 33.92
C ALA A 359 -7.32 16.73 34.98
N ARG A 360 -7.56 15.79 35.90
CA ARG A 360 -6.59 15.44 36.96
C ARG A 360 -5.37 14.69 36.45
N THR A 361 -5.49 13.86 35.41
CA THR A 361 -4.37 13.11 34.82
C THR A 361 -3.39 14.02 34.04
N ILE A 362 -3.88 15.03 33.35
CA ILE A 362 -3.04 15.98 32.59
C ILE A 362 -2.18 16.84 33.52
N TRP A 363 -2.70 17.27 34.67
CA TRP A 363 -1.96 18.05 35.66
C TRP A 363 -0.83 17.25 36.33
N TRP A 364 -1.02 15.95 36.57
CA TRP A 364 0.01 15.09 37.15
C TRP A 364 1.17 14.82 36.20
N THR A 365 0.91 14.65 34.91
CA THR A 365 1.97 14.46 33.89
C THR A 365 2.82 15.72 33.70
N LEU A 366 2.24 16.91 33.72
CA LEU A 366 2.97 18.17 33.63
C LEU A 366 3.83 18.44 34.86
N ALA A 367 3.36 18.09 36.06
CA ALA A 367 4.12 18.23 37.30
C ALA A 367 5.36 17.32 37.34
N VAL A 368 5.28 16.09 36.84
CA VAL A 368 6.41 15.15 36.77
C VAL A 368 7.47 15.64 35.77
N ILE A 369 7.08 16.17 34.63
CA ILE A 369 8.02 16.69 33.63
C ILE A 369 8.77 17.91 34.17
N ALA A 370 8.09 18.82 34.89
CA ALA A 370 8.74 19.98 35.51
C ALA A 370 9.74 19.58 36.61
N ALA A 371 9.46 18.56 37.40
CA ALA A 371 10.36 18.06 38.44
C ALA A 371 11.64 17.43 37.87
N VAL A 372 11.54 16.68 36.76
CA VAL A 372 12.70 16.04 36.11
C VAL A 372 13.61 17.09 35.44
N THR A 373 13.06 18.13 34.84
CA THR A 373 13.87 19.20 34.24
C THR A 373 14.62 20.07 35.26
N LEU A 374 14.03 20.33 36.42
CA LEU A 374 14.68 21.06 37.53
C LEU A 374 15.78 20.23 38.18
N ALA A 375 15.62 18.94 38.38
CA ALA A 375 16.62 18.04 38.93
C ALA A 375 17.81 17.87 37.96
N GLY A 376 17.58 17.72 36.68
CA GLY A 376 18.62 17.59 35.66
C GLY A 376 19.43 18.87 35.44
N GLY A 377 18.80 20.05 35.51
CA GLY A 377 19.45 21.35 35.40
C GLY A 377 20.35 21.67 36.62
N GLY A 378 19.92 21.29 37.81
CA GLY A 378 20.72 21.48 39.04
C GLY A 378 21.99 20.68 39.07
N LEU A 379 22.00 19.43 38.57
CA LEU A 379 23.17 18.55 38.52
C LEU A 379 24.24 19.05 37.54
N LEU A 380 23.85 19.68 36.44
CA LEU A 380 24.75 20.27 35.43
C LEU A 380 25.44 21.56 35.95
N LEU A 381 24.77 22.36 36.76
CA LEU A 381 25.33 23.57 37.32
C LEU A 381 26.35 23.28 38.43
N LEU A 382 26.13 22.24 39.28
CA LEU A 382 27.07 21.81 40.31
C LEU A 382 28.35 21.20 39.74
N ARG A 383 28.32 20.61 38.56
CA ARG A 383 29.49 20.04 37.87
C ARG A 383 30.38 21.09 37.18
N ARG A 384 29.90 22.33 37.01
CA ARG A 384 30.61 23.43 36.36
C ARG A 384 31.31 24.39 37.34
N SER A 385 31.03 24.27 38.63
CA SER A 385 31.62 25.11 39.68
C SER A 385 32.81 24.44 40.43
N GLY A 386 33.29 23.27 39.94
CA GLY A 386 34.37 22.50 40.56
C GLY A 386 35.64 22.41 39.72
N HIS A 387 35.95 23.47 38.93
CA HIS A 387 37.29 23.62 38.31
C HIS A 387 37.78 25.06 38.50
#